data_1b9c1659e75ea8dd9057271d5b5a0445
#
_entry.id   1b9c1659e75ea8dd9057271d5b5a0445
#
_cell.length_a   1.000
_cell.length_b   1.000
_cell.length_c   1.000
_cell.angle_alpha   90.00
_cell.angle_beta   90.00
_cell.angle_gamma   90.00
#
_symmetry.space_group_name_H-M   'P 1'
#
loop_
_entity.id
_entity.type
_entity.pdbx_description
1 polymer ?
#
loop_
_entity_poly.entity_id
_entity_poly.type
_entity_poly.pdbx_seq_one_letter_code
_entity_poly.pdbx_strand_id
1 'polypeptide(L)'
;LEAAYRIAKGYNLIAGGSYTYQRALNVTNPDDRDYNQQIPYTPRVSGSGRASLETPWINLNYSAIWSGHRYAVNQNYAENRVEGYSDHSISASRNFITSFGIIGAGIEILNLTDKNYEVVRFFPMPGRSFRGNISLKF
;
A
#
# COMPACT_ATOMS: atom_id res chain seq x y z
N LEU A 1 1.04 14.24 2.49
CA LEU A 1 0.20 15.08 3.35
C LEU A 1 -0.36 14.21 4.47
N GLU A 2 -0.37 14.69 5.69
CA GLU A 2 -0.93 14.01 6.86
C GLU A 2 -1.76 15.01 7.67
N ALA A 3 -2.90 14.57 8.17
CA ALA A 3 -3.75 15.34 9.06
C ALA A 3 -4.20 14.45 10.22
N ALA A 4 -4.23 15.00 11.42
CA ALA A 4 -4.76 14.36 12.61
C ALA A 4 -5.90 15.21 13.17
N TYR A 5 -7.01 14.57 13.48
CA TYR A 5 -8.19 15.25 14.03
C TYR A 5 -8.73 14.49 15.25
N ARG A 6 -8.87 15.19 16.37
CA ARG A 6 -9.51 14.67 17.57
C ARG A 6 -11.02 14.85 17.47
N ILE A 7 -11.75 13.74 17.32
CA ILE A 7 -13.21 13.77 17.19
C ILE A 7 -13.87 14.05 18.54
N ALA A 8 -13.39 13.37 19.61
CA ALA A 8 -13.88 13.51 20.97
C ALA A 8 -12.80 13.03 21.95
N LYS A 9 -13.04 13.17 23.26
CA LYS A 9 -12.11 12.64 24.28
C LYS A 9 -11.95 11.12 24.11
N GLY A 10 -10.73 10.68 23.80
CA GLY A 10 -10.40 9.28 23.56
C GLY A 10 -10.66 8.76 22.13
N TYR A 11 -11.08 9.63 21.20
CA TYR A 11 -11.30 9.28 19.79
C TYR A 11 -10.42 10.17 18.87
N ASN A 12 -9.44 9.56 18.25
CA ASN A 12 -8.54 10.24 17.32
C ASN A 12 -8.68 9.65 15.93
N LEU A 13 -8.83 10.49 14.93
CA LEU A 13 -8.74 10.11 13.53
C LEU A 13 -7.46 10.69 12.95
N ILE A 14 -6.63 9.83 12.39
CA ILE A 14 -5.40 10.21 11.70
C ILE A 14 -5.55 9.75 10.26
N ALA A 15 -5.37 10.64 9.31
CA ALA A 15 -5.40 10.31 7.89
C ALA A 15 -4.20 10.91 7.18
N GLY A 16 -3.66 10.18 6.23
CA GLY A 16 -2.53 10.64 5.45
C GLY A 16 -2.49 10.00 4.08
N GLY A 17 -1.78 10.61 3.16
CA GLY A 17 -1.63 10.07 1.82
C GLY A 17 -0.49 10.72 1.06
N SER A 18 -0.06 10.02 0.03
CA SER A 18 0.94 10.46 -0.92
C SER A 18 0.44 10.25 -2.35
N TYR A 19 0.84 11.13 -3.22
CA TYR A 19 0.65 11.02 -4.66
C TYR A 19 1.95 11.38 -5.35
N THR A 20 2.37 10.56 -6.28
CA THR A 20 3.58 10.77 -7.08
C THR A 20 3.22 10.74 -8.55
N TYR A 21 3.63 11.79 -9.26
CA TYR A 21 3.66 11.82 -10.72
C TYR A 21 5.11 11.93 -11.16
N GLN A 22 5.52 11.04 -12.06
CA GLN A 22 6.89 11.06 -12.60
C GLN A 22 6.88 10.71 -14.10
N ARG A 23 7.83 11.27 -14.81
CA ARG A 23 8.09 10.95 -16.19
C ARG A 23 9.56 10.55 -16.35
N ALA A 24 9.82 9.25 -16.25
CA ALA A 24 11.16 8.69 -16.41
C ALA A 24 11.27 8.08 -17.80
N LEU A 25 12.09 8.68 -18.66
CA LEU A 25 12.29 8.28 -20.05
C LEU A 25 13.76 7.96 -20.28
N ASN A 26 14.01 6.99 -21.18
CA ASN A 26 15.33 6.75 -21.70
C ASN A 26 15.69 7.82 -22.72
N VAL A 27 16.69 8.65 -22.40
CA VAL A 27 17.20 9.70 -23.31
C VAL A 27 18.70 9.54 -23.56
N THR A 28 19.22 8.32 -23.39
CA THR A 28 20.66 8.06 -23.43
C THR A 28 21.21 8.17 -24.86
N ASN A 29 20.55 7.54 -25.84
CA ASN A 29 21.00 7.57 -27.22
C ASN A 29 19.80 7.74 -28.16
N PRO A 30 19.75 8.85 -28.94
CA PRO A 30 18.65 9.13 -29.87
C PRO A 30 18.45 8.08 -30.97
N ASP A 31 19.48 7.32 -31.32
CA ASP A 31 19.43 6.30 -32.37
C ASP A 31 18.87 4.95 -31.86
N ASP A 32 18.66 4.80 -30.57
CA ASP A 32 18.14 3.57 -29.99
C ASP A 32 16.61 3.46 -30.18
N ARG A 33 16.13 2.24 -30.41
CA ARG A 33 14.69 1.95 -30.59
C ARG A 33 13.84 2.27 -29.36
N ASP A 34 14.45 2.33 -28.20
CA ASP A 34 13.80 2.64 -26.91
C ASP A 34 14.06 4.10 -26.46
N TYR A 35 14.61 4.93 -27.36
CA TYR A 35 14.77 6.35 -27.10
C TYR A 35 13.41 7.01 -26.80
N ASN A 36 13.37 7.85 -25.79
CA ASN A 36 12.17 8.56 -25.33
C ASN A 36 11.03 7.64 -24.86
N GLN A 37 11.35 6.37 -24.56
CA GLN A 37 10.40 5.44 -23.97
C GLN A 37 10.52 5.39 -22.44
N GLN A 38 9.46 4.95 -21.79
CA GLN A 38 9.40 4.88 -20.32
C GLN A 38 10.37 3.81 -19.81
N ILE A 39 11.17 4.18 -18.79
CA ILE A 39 12.07 3.24 -18.13
C ILE A 39 11.26 2.11 -17.48
N PRO A 40 11.73 0.84 -17.56
CA PRO A 40 11.05 -0.31 -16.97
C PRO A 40 10.69 -0.13 -15.50
N TYR A 41 9.53 -0.65 -15.13
CA TYR A 41 9.01 -0.64 -13.76
C TYR A 41 8.86 0.73 -13.10
N THR A 42 8.87 1.82 -13.86
CA THR A 42 8.64 3.18 -13.36
C THR A 42 7.24 3.67 -13.74
N PRO A 43 6.21 3.49 -12.91
CA PRO A 43 4.87 3.96 -13.22
C PRO A 43 4.84 5.50 -13.28
N ARG A 44 4.02 6.07 -14.17
CA ARG A 44 3.84 7.53 -14.24
C ARG A 44 3.11 8.09 -13.03
N VAL A 45 2.22 7.31 -12.47
CA VAL A 45 1.43 7.69 -11.29
C VAL A 45 1.49 6.59 -10.26
N SER A 46 1.65 6.97 -9.01
CA SER A 46 1.55 6.07 -7.87
C SER A 46 1.12 6.85 -6.63
N GLY A 47 0.70 6.15 -5.61
CA GLY A 47 0.34 6.78 -4.37
C GLY A 47 -0.03 5.80 -3.28
N SER A 48 -0.26 6.36 -2.11
CA SER A 48 -0.73 5.63 -0.93
C SER A 48 -1.71 6.47 -0.13
N GLY A 49 -2.56 5.79 0.61
CA GLY A 49 -3.45 6.40 1.58
C GLY A 49 -3.47 5.57 2.85
N ARG A 50 -3.63 6.24 4.00
CA ARG A 50 -3.83 5.58 5.29
C ARG A 50 -4.86 6.33 6.11
N ALA A 51 -5.62 5.60 6.90
CA ALA A 51 -6.50 6.17 7.91
C ALA A 51 -6.45 5.30 9.16
N SER A 52 -6.34 5.91 10.32
CA SER A 52 -6.33 5.25 11.63
C SER A 52 -7.39 5.88 12.50
N LEU A 53 -8.24 5.05 13.08
CA LEU A 53 -9.21 5.45 14.09
C LEU A 53 -8.82 4.81 15.42
N GLU A 54 -8.36 5.63 16.34
CA GLU A 54 -8.05 5.22 17.72
C GLU A 54 -9.26 5.46 18.59
N THR A 55 -9.67 4.43 19.31
CA THR A 55 -10.77 4.50 20.27
C THR A 55 -10.34 3.89 21.61
N PRO A 56 -11.07 4.12 22.72
CA PRO A 56 -10.78 3.48 24.00
C PRO A 56 -10.85 1.94 23.97
N TRP A 57 -11.51 1.38 22.96
CA TRP A 57 -11.79 -0.07 22.91
C TRP A 57 -10.98 -0.80 21.85
N ILE A 58 -10.75 -0.16 20.71
CA ILE A 58 -10.12 -0.78 19.56
C ILE A 58 -9.44 0.28 18.68
N ASN A 59 -8.31 -0.07 18.10
CA ASN A 59 -7.66 0.72 17.07
C ASN A 59 -7.94 0.06 15.72
N LEU A 60 -8.48 0.83 14.80
CA LEU A 60 -8.74 0.41 13.42
C LEU A 60 -7.79 1.15 12.48
N ASN A 61 -7.20 0.42 11.55
CA ASN A 61 -6.35 1.02 10.53
C ASN A 61 -6.78 0.52 9.17
N TYR A 62 -6.76 1.42 8.22
CA TYR A 62 -6.93 1.14 6.81
C TYR A 62 -5.74 1.70 6.04
N SER A 63 -5.25 0.95 5.07
CA SER A 63 -4.22 1.40 4.15
C SER A 63 -4.55 0.99 2.73
N ALA A 64 -4.14 1.83 1.80
CA ALA A 64 -4.25 1.57 0.38
C ALA A 64 -2.98 2.03 -0.33
N ILE A 65 -2.54 1.25 -1.30
CA ILE A 65 -1.50 1.63 -2.24
C ILE A 65 -2.06 1.47 -3.66
N TRP A 66 -1.62 2.31 -4.58
CA TRP A 66 -1.94 2.15 -5.98
C TRP A 66 -0.74 2.51 -6.85
N SER A 67 -0.67 1.87 -7.99
CA SER A 67 0.33 2.10 -9.01
C SER A 67 -0.32 2.05 -10.39
N GLY A 68 -0.01 3.03 -11.23
CA GLY A 68 -0.40 3.01 -12.63
C GLY A 68 0.30 1.91 -13.41
N HIS A 69 -0.06 1.76 -14.67
CA HIS A 69 0.61 0.83 -15.56
C HIS A 69 2.08 1.23 -15.77
N ARG A 70 2.89 0.24 -16.07
CA ARG A 70 4.32 0.34 -16.33
C ARG A 70 4.70 -0.69 -17.38
N TYR A 71 5.94 -0.68 -17.83
CA TYR A 71 6.46 -1.64 -18.79
C TYR A 71 7.52 -2.51 -18.14
N ALA A 72 7.59 -3.77 -18.53
CA ALA A 72 8.55 -4.73 -17.98
C ALA A 72 9.95 -4.58 -18.60
N VAL A 73 10.03 -4.00 -19.79
CA VAL A 73 11.27 -3.79 -20.55
C VAL A 73 11.27 -2.40 -21.17
N ASN A 74 12.41 -1.97 -21.73
CA ASN A 74 12.58 -0.64 -22.33
C ASN A 74 11.64 -0.36 -23.51
N GLN A 75 11.22 -1.40 -24.24
CA GLN A 75 10.29 -1.23 -25.35
C GLN A 75 8.86 -1.20 -24.83
N ASN A 76 8.21 -0.05 -25.00
CA ASN A 76 6.89 0.22 -24.44
C ASN A 76 5.76 -0.29 -25.37
N TYR A 77 5.87 -1.53 -25.84
CA TYR A 77 4.81 -2.19 -26.60
C TYR A 77 3.71 -2.70 -25.65
N ALA A 78 2.53 -2.92 -26.23
CA ALA A 78 1.36 -3.37 -25.46
C ALA A 78 1.61 -4.71 -24.73
N GLU A 79 2.32 -5.64 -25.38
CA GLU A 79 2.69 -6.93 -24.80
C GLU A 79 3.65 -6.84 -23.61
N ASN A 80 4.40 -5.75 -23.49
CA ASN A 80 5.33 -5.51 -22.39
C ASN A 80 4.72 -4.74 -21.22
N ARG A 81 3.44 -4.39 -21.34
CA ARG A 81 2.73 -3.64 -20.32
C ARG A 81 2.40 -4.53 -19.13
N VAL A 82 2.68 -4.01 -17.96
CA VAL A 82 2.22 -4.52 -16.66
C VAL A 82 1.12 -3.60 -16.17
N GLU A 83 -0.06 -4.16 -15.92
CA GLU A 83 -1.24 -3.37 -15.55
C GLU A 83 -1.06 -2.66 -14.20
N GLY A 84 -1.77 -1.56 -14.05
CA GLY A 84 -1.86 -0.86 -12.78
C GLY A 84 -2.67 -1.67 -11.77
N TYR A 85 -2.41 -1.42 -10.48
CA TYR A 85 -3.10 -2.09 -9.39
C TYR A 85 -3.45 -1.15 -8.25
N SER A 86 -4.37 -1.59 -7.42
CA SER A 86 -4.58 -1.06 -6.07
C SER A 86 -4.67 -2.21 -5.09
N ASP A 87 -3.99 -2.09 -3.96
CA ASP A 87 -4.05 -3.04 -2.85
C ASP A 87 -4.55 -2.30 -1.61
N HIS A 88 -5.45 -2.93 -0.89
CA HIS A 88 -6.12 -2.37 0.27
C HIS A 88 -5.98 -3.33 1.45
N SER A 89 -5.68 -2.81 2.62
CA SER A 89 -5.56 -3.60 3.83
C SER A 89 -6.33 -2.93 4.97
N ILE A 90 -6.86 -3.74 5.86
CA ILE A 90 -7.52 -3.28 7.07
C ILE A 90 -6.99 -4.08 8.26
N SER A 91 -6.77 -3.40 9.39
CA SER A 91 -6.40 -4.07 10.63
C SER A 91 -7.19 -3.53 11.82
N ALA A 92 -7.34 -4.39 12.80
CA ALA A 92 -7.94 -4.08 14.08
C ALA A 92 -7.03 -4.59 15.20
N SER A 93 -6.79 -3.78 16.23
CA SER A 93 -5.96 -4.16 17.36
C SER A 93 -6.48 -3.60 18.68
N ARG A 94 -6.17 -4.31 19.76
CA ARG A 94 -6.52 -3.89 21.12
C ARG A 94 -5.43 -4.31 22.11
N ASN A 95 -5.20 -3.46 23.11
CA ASN A 95 -4.37 -3.76 24.26
C ASN A 95 -5.26 -4.03 25.48
N PHE A 96 -4.97 -5.12 26.17
CA PHE A 96 -5.62 -5.52 27.41
C PHE A 96 -4.61 -5.36 28.56
N ILE A 97 -4.94 -4.51 29.52
CA ILE A 97 -4.13 -4.31 30.71
C ILE A 97 -4.51 -5.39 31.72
N THR A 98 -3.55 -6.17 32.15
CA THR A 98 -3.72 -7.24 33.13
C THR A 98 -2.82 -6.99 34.35
N SER A 99 -3.00 -7.77 35.42
CA SER A 99 -2.18 -7.66 36.65
C SER A 99 -0.70 -8.01 36.43
N PHE A 100 -0.38 -8.76 35.40
CA PHE A 100 0.99 -9.21 35.08
C PHE A 100 1.62 -8.52 33.83
N GLY A 101 0.89 -7.61 33.21
CA GLY A 101 1.40 -6.90 32.03
C GLY A 101 0.33 -6.50 31.03
N ILE A 102 0.75 -6.11 29.85
CA ILE A 102 -0.14 -5.70 28.76
C ILE A 102 -0.12 -6.79 27.67
N ILE A 103 -1.29 -7.31 27.33
CA ILE A 103 -1.49 -8.23 26.21
C ILE A 103 -2.03 -7.41 25.02
N GLY A 104 -1.28 -7.37 23.94
CA GLY A 104 -1.75 -6.81 22.66
C GLY A 104 -2.26 -7.94 21.76
N ALA A 105 -3.43 -7.76 21.17
CA ALA A 105 -3.98 -8.67 20.16
C ALA A 105 -4.36 -7.86 18.92
N GLY A 106 -4.11 -8.41 17.73
CA GLY A 106 -4.45 -7.77 16.47
C GLY A 106 -4.74 -8.78 15.38
N ILE A 107 -5.58 -8.35 14.45
CA ILE A 107 -5.90 -9.06 13.19
C ILE A 107 -5.74 -8.10 12.03
N GLU A 108 -5.34 -8.62 10.89
CA GLU A 108 -5.15 -7.87 9.66
C GLU A 108 -5.64 -8.68 8.46
N ILE A 109 -6.30 -8.01 7.55
CA ILE A 109 -6.71 -8.53 6.25
C ILE A 109 -5.92 -7.77 5.20
N LEU A 110 -5.08 -8.49 4.46
CA LEU A 110 -4.29 -7.99 3.35
C LEU A 110 -5.00 -8.29 2.04
N ASN A 111 -4.82 -7.45 1.04
CA ASN A 111 -5.51 -7.53 -0.24
C ASN A 111 -7.02 -7.72 -0.08
N LEU A 112 -7.65 -6.77 0.64
CA LEU A 112 -9.06 -6.79 1.04
C LEU A 112 -10.00 -7.03 -0.15
N THR A 113 -9.65 -6.52 -1.30
CA THR A 113 -10.46 -6.63 -2.54
C THR A 113 -10.23 -7.92 -3.30
N ASP A 114 -9.30 -8.77 -2.83
CA ASP A 114 -8.92 -10.06 -3.46
C ASP A 114 -8.55 -9.93 -4.94
N LYS A 115 -7.85 -8.86 -5.26
CA LYS A 115 -7.39 -8.61 -6.63
C LYS A 115 -6.15 -9.43 -6.96
N ASN A 116 -6.20 -10.10 -8.10
CA ASN A 116 -4.99 -10.66 -8.71
C ASN A 116 -4.25 -9.52 -9.43
N TYR A 117 -3.01 -9.28 -9.05
CA TYR A 117 -2.15 -8.29 -9.68
C TYR A 117 -0.68 -8.70 -9.62
N GLU A 118 0.13 -8.09 -10.46
CA GLU A 118 1.57 -8.34 -10.53
C GLU A 118 2.31 -7.03 -10.24
N VAL A 119 3.32 -7.09 -9.38
CA VAL A 119 4.30 -6.00 -9.22
C VAL A 119 5.41 -6.16 -10.24
N VAL A 120 5.88 -7.36 -10.41
CA VAL A 120 6.82 -7.79 -11.44
C VAL A 120 6.10 -8.75 -12.36
N ARG A 121 6.29 -8.58 -13.67
CA ARG A 121 5.66 -9.40 -14.70
C ARG A 121 5.90 -10.89 -14.46
N PHE A 122 4.84 -11.69 -14.56
CA PHE A 122 4.82 -13.14 -14.29
C PHE A 122 5.03 -13.54 -12.81
N PHE A 123 5.05 -12.56 -11.90
CA PHE A 123 5.10 -12.83 -10.46
C PHE A 123 3.82 -12.29 -9.80
N PRO A 124 2.76 -13.11 -9.74
CA PRO A 124 1.51 -12.70 -9.13
C PRO A 124 1.70 -12.47 -7.62
N MET A 125 1.09 -11.43 -7.13
CA MET A 125 1.03 -11.16 -5.70
C MET A 125 -0.01 -12.08 -5.04
N PRO A 126 0.16 -12.41 -3.74
CA PRO A 126 -0.82 -13.19 -3.00
C PRO A 126 -2.21 -12.56 -3.05
N GLY A 127 -3.24 -13.39 -3.18
CA GLY A 127 -4.63 -13.00 -2.99
C GLY A 127 -4.90 -12.53 -1.57
N ARG A 128 -6.16 -12.41 -1.20
CA ARG A 128 -6.56 -12.03 0.16
C ARG A 128 -5.93 -12.96 1.19
N SER A 129 -5.30 -12.37 2.20
CA SER A 129 -4.67 -13.11 3.28
C SER A 129 -5.00 -12.52 4.65
N PHE A 130 -4.93 -13.35 5.67
CA PHE A 130 -5.24 -12.98 7.04
C PHE A 130 -3.99 -13.16 7.91
N ARG A 131 -3.75 -12.19 8.78
CA ARG A 131 -2.66 -12.22 9.74
C ARG A 131 -3.20 -11.95 11.13
N GLY A 132 -2.79 -12.75 12.10
CA GLY A 132 -3.03 -12.50 13.52
C GLY A 132 -1.70 -12.25 14.23
N ASN A 133 -1.70 -11.36 15.21
CA ASN A 133 -0.56 -11.12 16.09
C ASN A 133 -0.99 -11.04 17.55
N ILE A 134 -0.14 -11.56 18.43
CA ILE A 134 -0.28 -11.43 19.87
C ILE A 134 1.07 -10.93 20.39
N SER A 135 1.04 -9.94 21.27
CA SER A 135 2.21 -9.41 21.95
C SER A 135 2.00 -9.40 23.45
N LEU A 136 3.09 -9.59 24.17
CA LEU A 136 3.08 -9.56 25.63
C LEU A 136 4.20 -8.63 26.12
N LYS A 137 3.85 -7.67 26.96
CA LYS A 137 4.78 -6.70 27.54
C LYS A 137 4.64 -6.74 29.06
N PHE A 138 5.73 -7.09 29.72
CA PHE A 138 5.86 -7.12 31.19
C PHE A 138 6.36 -5.78 31.72
#